data_9cdbee565383e3bb6d02a466a57312ab
#
_entry.id   9cdbee565383e3bb6d02a466a57312ab
#
_cell.length_a   1.000
_cell.length_b   1.000
_cell.length_c   1.000
_cell.angle_alpha   90.00
_cell.angle_beta   90.00
_cell.angle_gamma   90.00
#
_symmetry.space_group_name_H-M   'P 1'
#
loop_
_entity.id
_entity.type
_entity.pdbx_description
1 polymer ?
#
loop_
_entity_poly.entity_id
_entity_poly.type
_entity_poly.pdbx_seq_one_letter_code
_entity_poly.pdbx_strand_id
1 'polypeptide(L)'
;MARHHYGQGDYRYFGYPLPEPVAALREAFYPPLAVIANGWQESLRREPRFAPTLAEFIAHCHASGQQRPTPLLLRYEAGGWNAMHQDVYGDVAFPLQVAILLSRPGPDFEGGEFLLLSQRPRAQSRGEAVALSQGDAIVFPNADRPGPGARGPVRWATRHGVSTVRTGVRMTLGLIFHDAR
;
A
#
# COMPACT_ATOMS: atom_id res chain seq x y z
N MET A 1 -0.25 -12.16 -10.85
CA MET A 1 1.15 -11.81 -10.46
C MET A 1 2.19 -12.38 -11.42
N ALA A 2 2.23 -13.68 -11.68
CA ALA A 2 3.23 -14.31 -12.56
C ALA A 2 3.36 -13.66 -13.96
N ARG A 3 2.23 -13.30 -14.59
CA ARG A 3 2.20 -12.70 -15.94
C ARG A 3 2.95 -11.36 -16.08
N HIS A 4 3.21 -10.67 -14.96
CA HIS A 4 3.88 -9.37 -14.92
C HIS A 4 5.16 -9.37 -14.07
N HIS A 5 5.70 -10.55 -13.73
CA HIS A 5 6.89 -10.73 -12.88
C HIS A 5 6.80 -10.08 -11.48
N TYR A 6 5.60 -9.80 -10.98
CA TYR A 6 5.40 -9.27 -9.63
C TYR A 6 5.44 -10.32 -8.52
N GLY A 7 5.50 -11.61 -8.86
CA GLY A 7 5.56 -12.71 -7.89
C GLY A 7 4.64 -13.86 -8.25
N GLN A 8 4.37 -14.70 -7.26
CA GLN A 8 3.48 -15.86 -7.35
C GLN A 8 2.36 -15.72 -6.32
N GLY A 9 1.11 -15.73 -6.78
CA GLY A 9 -0.09 -15.57 -5.98
C GLY A 9 -1.22 -14.96 -6.80
N ASP A 10 -2.40 -14.92 -6.20
CA ASP A 10 -3.59 -14.35 -6.80
C ASP A 10 -3.91 -13.00 -6.17
N TYR A 11 -4.50 -12.12 -6.97
CA TYR A 11 -5.09 -10.89 -6.49
C TYR A 11 -6.39 -10.61 -7.23
N ARG A 12 -7.35 -9.99 -6.54
CA ARG A 12 -8.61 -9.58 -7.13
C ARG A 12 -8.98 -8.19 -6.62
N TYR A 13 -9.12 -7.25 -7.55
CA TYR A 13 -9.66 -5.94 -7.26
C TYR A 13 -11.17 -6.02 -7.05
N PHE A 14 -11.68 -5.21 -6.14
CA PHE A 14 -13.11 -4.99 -6.01
C PHE A 14 -13.61 -4.07 -7.13
N GLY A 15 -14.88 -4.25 -7.51
CA GLY A 15 -15.60 -3.31 -8.37
C GLY A 15 -16.43 -2.32 -7.56
N TYR A 16 -16.86 -1.23 -8.19
CA TYR A 16 -17.87 -0.37 -7.60
C TYR A 16 -19.29 -0.93 -7.82
N PRO A 17 -20.23 -0.82 -6.83
CA PRO A 17 -19.98 -0.32 -5.48
C PRO A 17 -19.09 -1.26 -4.67
N LEU A 18 -18.20 -0.70 -3.85
CA LEU A 18 -17.37 -1.51 -2.94
C LEU A 18 -18.26 -2.24 -1.92
N PRO A 19 -17.90 -3.47 -1.48
CA PRO A 19 -18.53 -4.10 -0.33
C PRO A 19 -18.47 -3.19 0.90
N GLU A 20 -19.55 -3.19 1.69
CA GLU A 20 -19.69 -2.28 2.84
C GLU A 20 -18.46 -2.26 3.76
N PRO A 21 -17.90 -3.39 4.24
CA PRO A 21 -16.73 -3.37 5.12
C PRO A 21 -15.49 -2.72 4.48
N VAL A 22 -15.30 -2.90 3.16
CA VAL A 22 -14.17 -2.31 2.42
C VAL A 22 -14.36 -0.81 2.25
N ALA A 23 -15.59 -0.37 1.95
CA ALA A 23 -15.94 1.04 1.85
C ALA A 23 -15.75 1.74 3.19
N ALA A 24 -16.32 1.20 4.28
CA ALA A 24 -16.21 1.76 5.62
C ALA A 24 -14.76 1.86 6.11
N LEU A 25 -13.93 0.85 5.87
CA LEU A 25 -12.50 0.90 6.21
C LEU A 25 -11.77 1.98 5.40
N ARG A 26 -12.05 2.07 4.10
CA ARG A 26 -11.42 3.08 3.22
C ARG A 26 -11.78 4.50 3.67
N GLU A 27 -13.05 4.74 4.02
CA GLU A 27 -13.54 6.01 4.57
C GLU A 27 -12.91 6.34 5.94
N ALA A 28 -12.79 5.35 6.83
CA ALA A 28 -12.24 5.56 8.16
C ALA A 28 -10.72 5.86 8.15
N PHE A 29 -9.95 5.18 7.29
CA PHE A 29 -8.50 5.37 7.22
C PHE A 29 -8.09 6.64 6.47
N TYR A 30 -8.84 7.09 5.48
CA TYR A 30 -8.41 8.17 4.61
C TYR A 30 -8.17 9.52 5.33
N PRO A 31 -9.11 10.07 6.13
CA PRO A 31 -8.93 11.41 6.69
C PRO A 31 -7.67 11.57 7.55
N PRO A 32 -7.35 10.68 8.51
CA PRO A 32 -6.11 10.80 9.28
C PRO A 32 -4.86 10.61 8.41
N LEU A 33 -4.93 9.77 7.37
CA LEU A 33 -3.82 9.59 6.45
C LEU A 33 -3.64 10.78 5.51
N ALA A 34 -4.69 11.51 5.14
CA ALA A 34 -4.61 12.74 4.36
C ALA A 34 -3.87 13.85 5.12
N VAL A 35 -4.04 13.94 6.44
CA VAL A 35 -3.26 14.86 7.29
C VAL A 35 -1.76 14.53 7.23
N ILE A 36 -1.40 13.24 7.37
CA ILE A 36 0.00 12.78 7.27
C ILE A 36 0.55 13.03 5.87
N ALA A 37 -0.21 12.69 4.83
CA ALA A 37 0.16 12.86 3.43
C ALA A 37 0.43 14.35 3.11
N ASN A 38 -0.42 15.25 3.59
CA ASN A 38 -0.23 16.70 3.42
C ASN A 38 1.02 17.21 4.16
N GLY A 39 1.29 16.72 5.36
CA GLY A 39 2.55 17.02 6.07
C GLY A 39 3.80 16.53 5.31
N TRP A 40 3.69 15.39 4.59
CA TRP A 40 4.75 14.90 3.72
C TRP A 40 4.95 15.79 2.49
N GLN A 41 3.86 16.26 1.86
CA GLN A 41 3.95 17.21 0.75
C GLN A 41 4.65 18.49 1.17
N GLU A 42 4.25 19.05 2.33
CA GLU A 42 4.90 20.24 2.91
C GLU A 42 6.39 20.02 3.18
N SER A 43 6.74 18.93 3.86
CA SER A 43 8.12 18.57 4.20
C SER A 43 9.00 18.44 2.97
N LEU A 44 8.45 17.91 1.87
CA LEU A 44 9.15 17.72 0.59
C LEU A 44 8.97 18.89 -0.39
N ARG A 45 8.26 19.96 0.01
CA ARG A 45 7.95 21.13 -0.83
C ARG A 45 7.26 20.75 -2.14
N ARG A 46 6.24 19.92 -2.06
CA ARG A 46 5.46 19.40 -3.19
C ARG A 46 4.02 19.90 -3.15
N GLU A 47 3.43 19.99 -4.34
CA GLU A 47 2.02 20.16 -4.62
C GLU A 47 1.57 18.98 -5.53
N PRO A 48 0.29 18.63 -5.61
CA PRO A 48 -0.88 19.20 -4.92
C PRO A 48 -1.06 18.71 -3.47
N ARG A 49 -1.98 19.37 -2.74
CA ARG A 49 -2.46 18.90 -1.44
C ARG A 49 -3.60 17.90 -1.64
N PHE A 50 -3.69 16.92 -0.75
CA PHE A 50 -4.78 15.94 -0.75
C PHE A 50 -6.01 16.50 -0.07
N ALA A 51 -7.18 16.24 -0.66
CA ALA A 51 -8.47 16.64 -0.11
C ALA A 51 -8.71 16.02 1.29
N PRO A 52 -9.47 16.69 2.18
CA PRO A 52 -9.70 16.20 3.54
C PRO A 52 -10.59 14.95 3.60
N THR A 53 -11.45 14.74 2.61
CA THR A 53 -12.35 13.58 2.53
C THR A 53 -12.00 12.65 1.37
N LEU A 54 -12.28 11.36 1.55
CA LEU A 54 -12.08 10.36 0.49
C LEU A 54 -12.94 10.68 -0.74
N ALA A 55 -14.19 11.11 -0.54
CA ALA A 55 -15.11 11.41 -1.63
C ALA A 55 -14.57 12.51 -2.56
N GLU A 56 -14.06 13.61 -1.99
CA GLU A 56 -13.44 14.69 -2.77
C GLU A 56 -12.17 14.22 -3.49
N PHE A 57 -11.35 13.39 -2.83
CA PHE A 57 -10.14 12.85 -3.43
C PHE A 57 -10.47 11.89 -4.59
N ILE A 58 -11.46 11.01 -4.44
CA ILE A 58 -11.92 10.12 -5.51
C ILE A 58 -12.52 10.91 -6.68
N ALA A 59 -13.28 11.97 -6.40
CA ALA A 59 -13.76 12.86 -7.46
C ALA A 59 -12.60 13.47 -8.28
N HIS A 60 -11.50 13.85 -7.61
CA HIS A 60 -10.29 14.30 -8.29
C HIS A 60 -9.62 13.19 -9.12
N CYS A 61 -9.52 11.96 -8.62
CA CYS A 61 -9.06 10.82 -9.40
C CYS A 61 -9.90 10.60 -10.65
N HIS A 62 -11.22 10.62 -10.50
CA HIS A 62 -12.16 10.42 -11.61
C HIS A 62 -12.06 11.53 -12.66
N ALA A 63 -11.94 12.79 -12.25
CA ALA A 63 -11.72 13.92 -13.15
C ALA A 63 -10.40 13.80 -13.94
N SER A 64 -9.42 13.07 -13.40
CA SER A 64 -8.13 12.75 -14.04
C SER A 64 -8.15 11.46 -14.88
N GLY A 65 -9.35 10.87 -15.09
CA GLY A 65 -9.52 9.64 -15.86
C GLY A 65 -9.16 8.34 -15.11
N GLN A 66 -8.97 8.41 -13.79
CA GLN A 66 -8.69 7.26 -12.92
C GLN A 66 -10.00 6.82 -12.23
N GLN A 67 -10.71 5.85 -12.81
CA GLN A 67 -12.07 5.46 -12.41
C GLN A 67 -12.17 4.02 -11.91
N ARG A 68 -11.09 3.23 -11.99
CA ARG A 68 -11.09 1.83 -11.55
C ARG A 68 -10.71 1.74 -10.08
N PRO A 69 -11.57 1.17 -9.21
CA PRO A 69 -11.25 1.02 -7.80
C PRO A 69 -10.04 0.11 -7.61
N THR A 70 -9.23 0.45 -6.62
CA THR A 70 -7.95 -0.21 -6.35
C THR A 70 -7.91 -1.05 -5.06
N PRO A 71 -8.88 -1.02 -4.14
CA PRO A 71 -8.91 -2.00 -3.06
C PRO A 71 -8.94 -3.43 -3.61
N LEU A 72 -8.17 -4.33 -2.98
CA LEU A 72 -7.97 -5.68 -3.49
C LEU A 72 -7.80 -6.71 -2.38
N LEU A 73 -8.16 -7.95 -2.69
CA LEU A 73 -7.75 -9.12 -1.93
C LEU A 73 -6.52 -9.74 -2.57
N LEU A 74 -5.57 -10.13 -1.72
CA LEU A 74 -4.37 -10.86 -2.11
C LEU A 74 -4.40 -12.23 -1.43
N ARG A 75 -4.04 -13.28 -2.16
CA ARG A 75 -4.00 -14.66 -1.70
C ARG A 75 -2.69 -15.30 -2.16
N TYR A 76 -1.94 -15.84 -1.22
CA TYR A 76 -0.70 -16.55 -1.45
C TYR A 76 -0.78 -17.93 -0.84
N GLU A 77 -0.54 -18.96 -1.64
CA GLU A 77 -0.36 -20.35 -1.19
C GLU A 77 1.11 -20.63 -0.91
N ALA A 78 1.43 -21.82 -0.44
CA ALA A 78 2.81 -22.28 -0.27
C ALA A 78 3.62 -22.08 -1.56
N GLY A 79 4.81 -21.49 -1.45
CA GLY A 79 5.63 -21.03 -2.55
C GLY A 79 5.27 -19.63 -3.09
N GLY A 80 4.14 -19.06 -2.67
CA GLY A 80 3.71 -17.71 -3.07
C GLY A 80 4.54 -16.60 -2.44
N TRP A 81 4.72 -15.51 -3.16
CA TRP A 81 5.49 -14.34 -2.73
C TRP A 81 5.11 -13.10 -3.57
N ASN A 82 5.48 -11.91 -3.12
CA ASN A 82 5.33 -10.68 -3.92
C ASN A 82 6.65 -9.91 -3.96
N ALA A 83 7.08 -9.54 -5.16
CA ALA A 83 8.31 -8.79 -5.37
C ALA A 83 8.25 -7.41 -4.69
N MET A 84 9.41 -6.84 -4.41
CA MET A 84 9.52 -5.48 -3.90
C MET A 84 9.11 -4.47 -4.96
N HIS A 85 7.94 -3.85 -4.81
CA HIS A 85 7.31 -2.97 -5.79
C HIS A 85 6.76 -1.68 -5.18
N GLN A 86 6.16 -0.87 -6.02
CA GLN A 86 5.43 0.37 -5.68
C GLN A 86 4.09 0.33 -6.42
N ASP A 87 3.01 0.77 -5.78
CA ASP A 87 1.68 0.82 -6.37
C ASP A 87 1.34 2.25 -6.81
N VAL A 88 1.70 2.59 -8.04
CA VAL A 88 1.42 3.90 -8.64
C VAL A 88 0.61 3.68 -9.91
N TYR A 89 -0.71 3.94 -9.84
CA TYR A 89 -1.67 3.61 -10.89
C TYR A 89 -2.29 4.86 -11.54
N GLY A 90 -1.47 5.74 -12.06
CA GLY A 90 -1.90 6.96 -12.74
C GLY A 90 -1.15 8.20 -12.25
N ASP A 91 -1.63 9.38 -12.66
CA ASP A 91 -0.97 10.65 -12.36
C ASP A 91 -1.32 11.16 -10.96
N VAL A 92 -2.52 10.81 -10.46
CA VAL A 92 -2.99 11.11 -9.11
C VAL A 92 -2.72 9.90 -8.23
N ALA A 93 -1.73 9.99 -7.35
CA ALA A 93 -1.37 8.91 -6.44
C ALA A 93 -1.35 9.38 -4.98
N PHE A 94 -2.08 8.69 -4.11
CA PHE A 94 -2.02 8.92 -2.67
C PHE A 94 -0.77 8.24 -2.10
N PRO A 95 0.02 8.90 -1.22
CA PRO A 95 1.34 8.41 -0.85
C PRO A 95 1.34 7.30 0.20
N LEU A 96 0.20 6.98 0.80
CA LEU A 96 0.04 5.97 1.84
C LEU A 96 -0.97 4.91 1.41
N GLN A 97 -0.78 3.69 1.87
CA GLN A 97 -1.74 2.60 1.73
C GLN A 97 -1.78 1.74 2.99
N VAL A 98 -2.79 0.88 3.08
CA VAL A 98 -3.00 0.00 4.22
C VAL A 98 -3.08 -1.43 3.75
N ALA A 99 -2.44 -2.35 4.47
CA ALA A 99 -2.64 -3.78 4.31
C ALA A 99 -3.12 -4.38 5.62
N ILE A 100 -4.20 -5.17 5.56
CA ILE A 100 -4.81 -5.83 6.72
C ILE A 100 -4.63 -7.34 6.56
N LEU A 101 -3.96 -7.98 7.52
CA LEU A 101 -3.77 -9.42 7.48
C LEU A 101 -5.06 -10.14 7.89
N LEU A 102 -5.56 -11.01 7.03
CA LEU A 102 -6.82 -11.74 7.24
C LEU A 102 -6.62 -13.17 7.75
N SER A 103 -5.44 -13.76 7.52
CA SER A 103 -5.09 -15.11 7.97
C SER A 103 -4.32 -15.07 9.29
N ARG A 104 -4.36 -16.16 10.06
CA ARG A 104 -3.63 -16.32 11.32
C ARG A 104 -2.23 -16.87 11.08
N PRO A 105 -1.15 -16.14 11.41
CA PRO A 105 0.19 -16.71 11.40
C PRO A 105 0.31 -17.94 12.29
N GLY A 106 0.99 -18.96 11.83
CA GLY A 106 1.09 -20.28 12.45
C GLY A 106 -0.05 -21.22 12.03
N PRO A 107 -1.28 -21.03 12.51
CA PRO A 107 -2.39 -21.93 12.14
C PRO A 107 -2.76 -21.99 10.67
N ASP A 108 -2.79 -20.84 9.98
CA ASP A 108 -3.26 -20.76 8.59
C ASP A 108 -2.11 -20.72 7.58
N PHE A 109 -0.93 -20.19 7.97
CA PHE A 109 0.26 -20.10 7.11
C PHE A 109 1.53 -19.85 7.90
N GLU A 110 2.69 -20.15 7.31
CA GLU A 110 4.01 -19.78 7.79
C GLU A 110 4.82 -19.06 6.71
N GLY A 111 5.76 -18.21 7.10
CA GLY A 111 6.48 -17.31 6.18
C GLY A 111 5.59 -16.16 5.75
N GLY A 112 5.77 -15.65 4.56
CA GLY A 112 4.93 -14.58 4.01
C GLY A 112 4.98 -13.29 4.83
N GLU A 113 6.12 -12.96 5.42
CA GLU A 113 6.33 -11.73 6.17
C GLU A 113 6.08 -10.52 5.26
N PHE A 114 5.46 -9.47 5.79
CA PHE A 114 5.34 -8.20 5.08
C PHE A 114 6.70 -7.52 5.07
N LEU A 115 7.19 -7.18 3.88
CA LEU A 115 8.52 -6.61 3.69
C LEU A 115 8.41 -5.14 3.30
N LEU A 116 9.22 -4.31 3.96
CA LEU A 116 9.45 -2.92 3.59
C LEU A 116 10.92 -2.70 3.24
N LEU A 117 11.17 -1.97 2.17
CA LEU A 117 12.50 -1.52 1.77
C LEU A 117 12.49 0.00 1.73
N SER A 118 13.42 0.61 2.44
CA SER A 118 13.65 2.06 2.41
C SER A 118 15.04 2.36 1.87
N GLN A 119 15.13 3.34 0.98
CA GLN A 119 16.40 3.76 0.40
C GLN A 119 16.57 5.28 0.48
N ARG A 120 17.54 5.71 1.26
CA ARG A 120 18.04 7.08 1.27
C ARG A 120 18.78 7.36 -0.05
N PRO A 121 18.71 8.59 -0.60
CA PRO A 121 19.53 8.95 -1.75
C PRO A 121 21.02 8.67 -1.54
N ARG A 122 21.64 8.01 -2.50
CA ARG A 122 23.06 7.65 -2.50
C ARG A 122 23.52 6.76 -1.34
N ALA A 123 22.60 5.96 -0.78
CA ALA A 123 22.92 5.01 0.29
C ALA A 123 22.40 3.61 -0.07
N GLN A 124 22.85 2.61 0.67
CA GLN A 124 22.31 1.25 0.57
C GLN A 124 20.87 1.20 1.06
N SER A 125 20.11 0.26 0.53
CA SER A 125 18.74 0.01 0.97
C SER A 125 18.72 -0.68 2.33
N ARG A 126 17.73 -0.31 3.17
CA ARG A 126 17.43 -1.00 4.43
C ARG A 126 16.11 -1.75 4.27
N GLY A 127 16.14 -3.06 4.50
CA GLY A 127 14.97 -3.92 4.55
C GLY A 127 14.47 -4.12 5.98
N GLU A 128 13.15 -4.22 6.12
CA GLU A 128 12.46 -4.55 7.36
C GLU A 128 11.40 -5.62 7.08
N ALA A 129 11.35 -6.68 7.91
CA ALA A 129 10.28 -7.65 7.91
C ALA A 129 9.33 -7.30 9.06
N VAL A 130 8.05 -7.14 8.77
CA VAL A 130 7.04 -6.76 9.76
C VAL A 130 6.18 -7.98 10.06
N ALA A 131 6.19 -8.40 11.32
CA ALA A 131 5.29 -9.43 11.82
C ALA A 131 3.92 -8.79 12.09
N LEU A 132 2.87 -9.40 11.54
CA LEU A 132 1.48 -9.00 11.74
C LEU A 132 0.71 -10.17 12.33
N SER A 133 -0.26 -9.88 13.19
CA SER A 133 -1.29 -10.82 13.63
C SER A 133 -2.54 -10.70 12.76
N GLN A 134 -3.45 -11.66 12.83
CA GLN A 134 -4.74 -11.56 12.15
C GLN A 134 -5.49 -10.31 12.63
N GLY A 135 -6.00 -9.52 11.70
CA GLY A 135 -6.71 -8.27 11.98
C GLY A 135 -5.80 -7.04 12.10
N ASP A 136 -4.48 -7.22 12.21
CA ASP A 136 -3.56 -6.09 12.23
C ASP A 136 -3.58 -5.36 10.88
N ALA A 137 -3.58 -4.03 10.97
CA ALA A 137 -3.45 -3.13 9.83
C ALA A 137 -2.08 -2.45 9.85
N ILE A 138 -1.32 -2.58 8.79
CA ILE A 138 -0.10 -1.81 8.57
C ILE A 138 -0.34 -0.66 7.60
N VAL A 139 0.05 0.55 8.01
CA VAL A 139 0.09 1.74 7.16
C VAL A 139 1.52 1.93 6.65
N PHE A 140 1.70 2.08 5.36
CA PHE A 140 3.03 2.19 4.76
C PHE A 140 3.06 3.11 3.54
N PRO A 141 4.26 3.65 3.19
CA PRO A 141 4.42 4.48 2.01
C PRO A 141 4.23 3.70 0.72
N ASN A 142 3.49 4.28 -0.20
CA ASN A 142 3.26 3.70 -1.52
C ASN A 142 4.55 3.69 -2.37
N ALA A 143 5.23 4.83 -2.49
CA ALA A 143 6.41 4.97 -3.35
C ALA A 143 7.57 5.68 -2.66
N ASP A 144 7.29 6.74 -1.91
CA ASP A 144 8.31 7.49 -1.18
C ASP A 144 7.74 8.16 0.08
N ARG A 145 8.61 8.61 0.95
CA ARG A 145 8.29 9.37 2.14
C ARG A 145 9.38 10.40 2.46
N PRO A 146 9.09 11.43 3.26
CA PRO A 146 10.15 12.26 3.82
C PRO A 146 11.01 11.44 4.81
N GLY A 147 12.29 11.70 4.79
CA GLY A 147 13.24 11.15 5.73
C GLY A 147 14.36 12.14 6.03
N PRO A 148 15.14 11.95 7.10
CA PRO A 148 16.19 12.87 7.47
C PRO A 148 17.28 12.98 6.40
N GLY A 149 17.68 14.20 6.09
CA GLY A 149 18.81 14.56 5.23
C GLY A 149 19.72 15.56 5.92
N ALA A 150 20.88 15.83 5.34
CA ALA A 150 21.90 16.72 5.95
C ALA A 150 21.44 18.17 6.10
N ARG A 151 20.51 18.65 5.27
CA ARG A 151 19.99 20.03 5.25
C ARG A 151 18.46 20.10 5.34
N GLY A 152 17.85 19.15 6.04
CA GLY A 152 16.39 19.04 6.18
C GLY A 152 15.83 17.77 5.53
N PRO A 153 14.49 17.61 5.50
CA PRO A 153 13.84 16.44 4.94
C PRO A 153 14.19 16.21 3.47
N VAL A 154 14.45 14.98 3.11
CA VAL A 154 14.69 14.53 1.74
C VAL A 154 13.80 13.33 1.40
N ARG A 155 13.57 13.11 0.13
CA ARG A 155 12.82 11.97 -0.37
C ARG A 155 13.60 10.67 -0.14
N TRP A 156 12.99 9.71 0.58
CA TRP A 156 13.43 8.32 0.66
C TRP A 156 12.52 7.47 -0.21
N ALA A 157 13.09 6.72 -1.13
CA ALA A 157 12.33 5.75 -1.90
C ALA A 157 11.94 4.56 -1.01
N THR A 158 10.70 4.08 -1.17
CA THR A 158 10.20 2.91 -0.46
C THR A 158 9.62 1.90 -1.44
N ARG A 159 9.75 0.62 -1.10
CA ARG A 159 9.10 -0.50 -1.77
C ARG A 159 8.55 -1.42 -0.73
N HIS A 160 7.54 -2.19 -1.09
CA HIS A 160 6.97 -3.21 -0.24
C HIS A 160 6.80 -4.52 -1.01
N GLY A 161 6.65 -5.61 -0.28
CA GLY A 161 6.49 -6.93 -0.85
C GLY A 161 6.08 -7.93 0.21
N VAL A 162 6.05 -9.21 -0.16
CA VAL A 162 5.75 -10.33 0.73
C VAL A 162 6.80 -11.41 0.51
N SER A 163 7.41 -11.89 1.59
CA SER A 163 8.36 -13.00 1.54
C SER A 163 7.65 -14.30 1.13
N THR A 164 8.39 -15.33 0.84
CA THR A 164 7.80 -16.61 0.45
C THR A 164 6.95 -17.20 1.58
N VAL A 165 5.69 -17.49 1.28
CA VAL A 165 4.83 -18.33 2.13
C VAL A 165 5.38 -19.75 2.09
N ARG A 166 5.77 -20.29 3.24
CA ARG A 166 6.36 -21.64 3.34
C ARG A 166 5.31 -22.73 3.36
N THR A 167 4.25 -22.49 4.09
CA THR A 167 3.11 -23.44 4.24
C THR A 167 1.79 -22.68 4.29
N GLY A 168 0.69 -23.34 3.94
CA GLY A 168 -0.67 -22.85 4.12
C GLY A 168 -1.10 -21.76 3.15
N VAL A 169 -2.03 -20.90 3.58
CA VAL A 169 -2.64 -19.84 2.75
C VAL A 169 -2.66 -18.51 3.51
N ARG A 170 -1.99 -17.53 2.96
CA ARG A 170 -1.97 -16.16 3.47
C ARG A 170 -2.94 -15.29 2.68
N MET A 171 -3.84 -14.60 3.36
CA MET A 171 -4.77 -13.64 2.76
C MET A 171 -4.61 -12.26 3.37
N THR A 172 -4.72 -11.22 2.53
CA THR A 172 -4.57 -9.82 2.92
C THR A 172 -5.58 -8.96 2.16
N LEU A 173 -6.18 -7.99 2.84
CA LEU A 173 -6.92 -6.91 2.22
C LEU A 173 -5.97 -5.72 2.02
N GLY A 174 -5.81 -5.26 0.79
CA GLY A 174 -5.10 -4.03 0.46
C GLY A 174 -6.07 -2.87 0.25
N LEU A 175 -5.82 -1.74 0.90
CA LEU A 175 -6.56 -0.50 0.73
C LEU A 175 -5.63 0.55 0.11
N ILE A 176 -5.76 0.73 -1.19
CA ILE A 176 -5.16 1.83 -1.94
C ILE A 176 -6.24 2.90 -2.08
N PHE A 177 -5.86 4.17 -1.90
CA PHE A 177 -6.84 5.25 -1.80
C PHE A 177 -7.10 5.97 -3.12
N HIS A 178 -6.16 5.98 -4.06
CA HIS A 178 -6.38 6.48 -5.42
C HIS A 178 -6.94 5.38 -6.33
N ASP A 179 -7.78 5.76 -7.28
CA ASP A 179 -8.26 4.83 -8.30
C ASP A 179 -7.27 4.74 -9.48
N ALA A 180 -7.34 3.68 -10.27
CA ALA A 180 -6.51 3.44 -11.44
C ALA A 180 -7.20 3.90 -12.75
N ARG A 181 -6.43 4.02 -13.82
CA ARG A 181 -6.94 4.24 -15.18
C ARG A 181 -7.62 3.01 -15.76
#